data_2f8a11e0b3144bcdb5e966682b42329c
#
_entry.id   2f8a11e0b3144bcdb5e966682b42329c
#
_cell.length_a   1.000
_cell.length_b   1.000
_cell.length_c   1.000
_cell.angle_alpha   90.00
_cell.angle_beta   90.00
_cell.angle_gamma   90.00
#
_symmetry.space_group_name_H-M   'P 1'
#
loop_
_entity.id
_entity.type
_entity.pdbx_description
1 polymer ?
#
loop_
_entity_poly.entity_id
_entity_poly.type
_entity_poly.pdbx_seq_one_letter_code
_entity_poly.pdbx_strand_id
1 'polypeptide(L)'
;MAGGRLAWPRLVLLGDSITQGSFENGGWGAAIASRLVRKCDVLNRGLSGYNTKWARIVLPKIISQPTNQETIAAVVVFFGANDSSLKGVNPVQHVPLAEYGENLNHIIQYLKSMGICEEKMIMITPPPLDESSWEKECIAKGKKLDRCNSVTKEYAEACVKVATECGTDVLDLWTLMQIENQCSTIYNLGTLLVNQLGQREKKLPGRA
;
A
#
# COMPACT_ATOMS: atom_id res chain seq x y z
N MET A 1 19.75 0.00 37.46
CA MET A 1 18.47 -0.05 36.68
C MET A 1 18.82 0.21 35.26
N ALA A 2 18.79 -0.80 34.37
CA ALA A 2 19.00 -0.63 32.96
C ALA A 2 17.74 0.08 32.41
N GLY A 3 17.88 1.35 32.04
CA GLY A 3 16.80 2.12 31.43
C GLY A 3 16.42 1.50 30.10
N GLY A 4 15.37 0.68 30.09
CA GLY A 4 14.81 0.12 28.88
C GLY A 4 14.42 1.26 27.94
N ARG A 5 15.02 1.28 26.73
CA ARG A 5 14.68 2.25 25.69
C ARG A 5 13.23 2.03 25.31
N LEU A 6 12.39 3.03 25.49
CA LEU A 6 11.00 2.98 25.02
C LEU A 6 11.01 2.91 23.50
N ALA A 7 10.73 1.74 22.94
CA ALA A 7 10.63 1.55 21.50
C ALA A 7 9.14 1.43 21.13
N TRP A 8 8.64 2.42 20.40
CA TRP A 8 7.29 2.33 19.82
C TRP A 8 7.27 1.30 18.68
N PRO A 9 6.20 0.49 18.57
CA PRO A 9 6.00 -0.34 17.38
C PRO A 9 5.86 0.55 16.14
N ARG A 10 6.17 0.02 14.96
CA ARG A 10 6.20 0.77 13.70
C ARG A 10 5.18 0.26 12.71
N LEU A 11 4.41 1.15 12.12
CA LEU A 11 3.61 0.92 10.94
C LEU A 11 4.40 1.43 9.72
N VAL A 12 4.71 0.55 8.78
CA VAL A 12 5.45 0.91 7.57
C VAL A 12 4.47 1.02 6.40
N LEU A 13 4.47 2.17 5.71
CA LEU A 13 3.66 2.41 4.51
C LEU A 13 4.58 2.29 3.29
N LEU A 14 4.52 1.16 2.58
CA LEU A 14 5.22 0.92 1.31
C LEU A 14 4.29 1.24 0.15
N GLY A 15 4.74 2.01 -0.82
CA GLY A 15 3.92 2.33 -1.99
C GLY A 15 4.58 3.30 -2.96
N ASP A 16 3.79 3.81 -3.87
CA ASP A 16 4.19 4.78 -4.88
C ASP A 16 3.96 6.24 -4.46
N SER A 17 3.62 7.13 -5.42
CA SER A 17 3.34 8.54 -5.17
C SER A 17 2.13 8.76 -4.26
N ILE A 18 1.12 7.88 -4.30
CA ILE A 18 -0.08 7.96 -3.45
C ILE A 18 0.31 7.77 -1.98
N THR A 19 1.28 6.90 -1.73
CA THR A 19 1.86 6.72 -0.38
C THR A 19 2.82 7.84 -0.04
N GLN A 20 3.70 8.25 -0.97
CA GLN A 20 4.66 9.34 -0.72
C GLN A 20 3.95 10.62 -0.29
N GLY A 21 2.90 11.04 -1.01
CA GLY A 21 2.09 12.22 -0.71
C GLY A 21 1.11 12.04 0.47
N SER A 22 1.04 10.86 1.08
CA SER A 22 0.05 10.56 2.12
C SER A 22 0.20 11.39 3.41
N PHE A 23 1.32 12.08 3.60
CA PHE A 23 1.56 12.95 4.75
C PHE A 23 1.31 14.44 4.46
N GLU A 24 0.92 14.77 3.24
CA GLU A 24 0.48 16.12 2.89
C GLU A 24 -0.81 16.49 3.64
N ASN A 25 -1.19 17.77 3.60
CA ASN A 25 -2.38 18.25 4.29
C ASN A 25 -3.64 17.49 3.83
N GLY A 26 -4.36 16.88 4.77
CA GLY A 26 -5.50 16.03 4.48
C GLY A 26 -5.15 14.62 3.98
N GLY A 27 -3.86 14.25 3.93
CA GLY A 27 -3.41 12.94 3.47
C GLY A 27 -3.76 11.80 4.42
N TRP A 28 -4.00 10.62 3.85
CA TRP A 28 -4.42 9.43 4.60
C TRP A 28 -3.35 8.92 5.59
N GLY A 29 -2.07 9.05 5.26
CA GLY A 29 -0.95 8.68 6.15
C GLY A 29 -0.86 9.60 7.36
N ALA A 30 -1.08 10.92 7.17
CA ALA A 30 -1.15 11.89 8.25
C ALA A 30 -2.35 11.59 9.19
N ALA A 31 -3.50 11.21 8.62
CA ALA A 31 -4.67 10.82 9.39
C ALA A 31 -4.42 9.56 10.26
N ILE A 32 -3.72 8.56 9.71
CA ILE A 32 -3.28 7.37 10.47
C ILE A 32 -2.33 7.77 11.59
N ALA A 33 -1.29 8.55 11.28
CA ALA A 33 -0.30 8.96 12.26
C ALA A 33 -0.94 9.72 13.43
N SER A 34 -1.90 10.60 13.15
CA SER A 34 -2.67 11.30 14.16
C SER A 34 -3.46 10.37 15.10
N ARG A 35 -4.05 9.29 14.56
CA ARG A 35 -4.82 8.32 15.35
C ARG A 35 -3.97 7.36 16.16
N LEU A 36 -2.72 7.13 15.71
CA LEU A 36 -1.77 6.24 16.37
C LEU A 36 -0.78 6.97 17.28
N VAL A 37 -1.03 8.25 17.56
CA VAL A 37 -0.20 9.04 18.50
C VAL A 37 -0.02 8.29 19.81
N ARG A 38 1.25 8.16 20.24
CA ARG A 38 1.66 7.44 21.47
C ARG A 38 1.38 5.93 21.45
N LYS A 39 1.00 5.36 20.31
CA LYS A 39 0.76 3.92 20.15
C LYS A 39 1.73 3.29 19.16
N CYS A 40 2.04 3.99 18.05
CA CYS A 40 2.80 3.46 16.95
C CYS A 40 3.46 4.60 16.15
N ASP A 41 4.71 4.40 15.73
CA ASP A 41 5.36 5.29 14.76
C ASP A 41 4.91 4.91 13.35
N VAL A 42 4.52 5.90 12.55
CA VAL A 42 4.12 5.68 11.16
C VAL A 42 5.26 6.12 10.23
N LEU A 43 5.82 5.16 9.50
CA LEU A 43 6.95 5.38 8.59
C LEU A 43 6.45 5.41 7.14
N ASN A 44 6.49 6.58 6.51
CA ASN A 44 6.22 6.72 5.08
C ASN A 44 7.45 6.24 4.28
N ARG A 45 7.24 5.24 3.41
CA ARG A 45 8.20 4.68 2.46
C ARG A 45 7.59 4.65 1.06
N GLY A 46 6.83 5.70 0.73
CA GLY A 46 6.32 5.94 -0.62
C GLY A 46 7.41 6.41 -1.57
N LEU A 47 7.36 5.92 -2.80
CA LEU A 47 8.33 6.17 -3.86
C LEU A 47 7.57 6.59 -5.14
N SER A 48 7.51 7.89 -5.39
CA SER A 48 6.78 8.44 -6.54
C SER A 48 7.24 7.81 -7.87
N GLY A 49 6.28 7.37 -8.67
CA GLY A 49 6.51 6.76 -9.97
C GLY A 49 6.89 5.27 -9.93
N TYR A 50 7.12 4.69 -8.77
CA TYR A 50 7.53 3.29 -8.65
C TYR A 50 6.38 2.34 -8.97
N ASN A 51 6.71 1.24 -9.64
CA ASN A 51 5.88 0.07 -9.86
C ASN A 51 6.40 -1.11 -9.00
N THR A 52 5.71 -2.24 -9.03
CA THR A 52 6.09 -3.43 -8.24
C THR A 52 7.44 -4.01 -8.65
N LYS A 53 7.85 -3.90 -9.91
CA LYS A 53 9.16 -4.35 -10.40
C LYS A 53 10.30 -3.58 -9.71
N TRP A 54 10.20 -2.27 -9.62
CA TRP A 54 11.20 -1.45 -8.95
C TRP A 54 11.11 -1.57 -7.42
N ALA A 55 9.89 -1.74 -6.90
CA ALA A 55 9.68 -1.98 -5.47
C ALA A 55 10.45 -3.21 -4.99
N ARG A 56 10.45 -4.32 -5.74
CA ARG A 56 11.25 -5.53 -5.43
C ARG A 56 12.74 -5.25 -5.30
N ILE A 57 13.28 -4.39 -6.17
CA ILE A 57 14.72 -4.07 -6.18
C ILE A 57 15.12 -3.22 -4.98
N VAL A 58 14.26 -2.29 -4.59
CA VAL A 58 14.57 -1.34 -3.51
C VAL A 58 14.17 -1.86 -2.13
N LEU A 59 13.24 -2.78 -2.05
CA LEU A 59 12.70 -3.32 -0.80
C LEU A 59 13.78 -3.82 0.18
N PRO A 60 14.86 -4.53 -0.25
CA PRO A 60 15.95 -4.93 0.64
C PRO A 60 16.74 -3.76 1.24
N LYS A 61 16.67 -2.58 0.64
CA LYS A 61 17.29 -1.36 1.19
C LYS A 61 16.39 -0.63 2.18
N ILE A 62 15.07 -0.84 2.10
CA ILE A 62 14.08 -0.24 2.99
C ILE A 62 13.91 -1.09 4.26
N ILE A 63 13.87 -2.41 4.09
CA ILE A 63 13.74 -3.40 5.16
C ILE A 63 14.91 -4.38 5.00
N SER A 64 16.03 -4.12 5.67
CA SER A 64 17.32 -4.80 5.44
C SER A 64 17.76 -5.75 6.55
N GLN A 65 17.09 -5.76 7.70
CA GLN A 65 17.44 -6.60 8.85
C GLN A 65 16.22 -7.41 9.26
N PRO A 66 16.40 -8.65 9.72
CA PRO A 66 15.35 -9.36 10.43
C PRO A 66 14.89 -8.46 11.58
N THR A 67 13.76 -7.85 11.42
CA THR A 67 13.19 -7.01 12.49
C THR A 67 12.66 -7.95 13.54
N ASN A 68 13.01 -7.72 14.81
CA ASN A 68 12.28 -8.34 15.90
C ASN A 68 10.80 -8.11 15.62
N GLN A 69 10.01 -9.16 15.53
CA GLN A 69 8.56 -9.11 15.24
C GLN A 69 7.83 -8.12 16.16
N GLU A 70 8.40 -7.85 17.33
CA GLU A 70 7.90 -6.90 18.32
C GLU A 70 7.99 -5.43 17.86
N THR A 71 8.87 -5.09 16.92
CA THR A 71 9.09 -3.69 16.50
C THR A 71 8.29 -3.27 15.28
N ILE A 72 7.69 -4.20 14.51
CA ILE A 72 6.78 -3.90 13.41
C ILE A 72 5.37 -4.32 13.78
N ALA A 73 4.49 -3.33 13.90
CA ALA A 73 3.07 -3.53 14.14
C ALA A 73 2.37 -4.04 12.86
N ALA A 74 2.62 -3.36 11.73
CA ALA A 74 2.13 -3.79 10.43
C ALA A 74 2.96 -3.18 9.28
N VAL A 75 2.82 -3.77 8.10
CA VAL A 75 3.30 -3.24 6.82
C VAL A 75 2.11 -3.10 5.88
N VAL A 76 1.90 -1.90 5.37
CA VAL A 76 0.94 -1.62 4.30
C VAL A 76 1.69 -1.66 2.98
N VAL A 77 1.18 -2.38 1.98
CA VAL A 77 1.73 -2.46 0.63
C VAL A 77 0.71 -1.90 -0.35
N PHE A 78 1.02 -0.78 -0.98
CA PHE A 78 0.09 -0.05 -1.85
C PHE A 78 0.76 0.32 -3.18
N PHE A 79 0.73 -0.60 -4.13
CA PHE A 79 1.23 -0.47 -5.50
C PHE A 79 0.17 -0.94 -6.50
N GLY A 80 0.36 -0.57 -7.77
CA GLY A 80 -0.48 -1.01 -8.88
C GLY A 80 -0.94 0.13 -9.78
N ALA A 81 -1.04 1.36 -9.27
CA ALA A 81 -1.44 2.52 -10.06
C ALA A 81 -0.46 2.83 -11.21
N ASN A 82 0.84 2.58 -11.02
CA ASN A 82 1.83 2.72 -12.09
C ASN A 82 1.96 1.45 -12.93
N ASP A 83 1.85 0.27 -12.31
CA ASP A 83 1.89 -1.02 -12.99
C ASP A 83 0.80 -1.13 -14.08
N SER A 84 -0.41 -0.61 -13.80
CA SER A 84 -1.55 -0.60 -14.72
C SER A 84 -1.46 0.42 -15.85
N SER A 85 -0.35 1.15 -15.99
CA SER A 85 -0.13 2.04 -17.12
C SER A 85 -0.19 1.29 -18.46
N LEU A 86 -0.71 1.95 -19.50
CA LEU A 86 -0.85 1.36 -20.83
C LEU A 86 0.53 1.12 -21.47
N LYS A 87 0.85 -0.13 -21.82
CA LYS A 87 2.14 -0.53 -22.40
C LYS A 87 2.55 0.30 -23.60
N GLY A 88 1.61 0.61 -24.49
CA GLY A 88 1.86 1.38 -25.71
C GLY A 88 2.11 2.88 -25.49
N VAL A 89 1.82 3.41 -24.30
CA VAL A 89 1.92 4.83 -23.98
C VAL A 89 2.98 5.10 -22.91
N ASN A 90 3.02 4.28 -21.87
CA ASN A 90 3.96 4.42 -20.76
C ASN A 90 4.64 3.07 -20.43
N PRO A 91 5.50 2.57 -21.33
CA PRO A 91 6.15 1.26 -21.15
C PRO A 91 7.12 1.21 -19.97
N VAL A 92 7.59 2.35 -19.48
CA VAL A 92 8.53 2.44 -18.36
C VAL A 92 7.86 2.08 -17.04
N GLN A 93 6.63 2.52 -16.83
CA GLN A 93 5.87 2.20 -15.62
C GLN A 93 5.06 0.91 -15.74
N HIS A 94 4.63 0.55 -16.95
CA HIS A 94 3.85 -0.64 -17.19
C HIS A 94 4.55 -1.91 -16.70
N VAL A 95 3.81 -2.74 -15.97
CA VAL A 95 4.20 -4.11 -15.60
C VAL A 95 3.08 -5.03 -16.08
N PRO A 96 3.36 -6.07 -16.87
CA PRO A 96 2.34 -7.03 -17.29
C PRO A 96 1.59 -7.61 -16.10
N LEU A 97 0.27 -7.85 -16.24
CA LEU A 97 -0.61 -8.27 -15.14
C LEU A 97 -0.10 -9.54 -14.41
N ALA A 98 0.38 -10.53 -15.16
CA ALA A 98 0.96 -11.74 -14.57
C ALA A 98 2.22 -11.42 -13.74
N GLU A 99 3.15 -10.61 -14.29
CA GLU A 99 4.36 -10.17 -13.60
C GLU A 99 4.03 -9.32 -12.36
N TYR A 100 2.96 -8.50 -12.41
CA TYR A 100 2.48 -7.75 -11.24
C TYR A 100 2.09 -8.68 -10.09
N GLY A 101 1.31 -9.72 -10.36
CA GLY A 101 0.95 -10.72 -9.36
C GLY A 101 2.18 -11.44 -8.77
N GLU A 102 3.12 -11.84 -9.62
CA GLU A 102 4.39 -12.44 -9.19
C GLU A 102 5.21 -11.48 -8.32
N ASN A 103 5.25 -10.20 -8.68
CA ASN A 103 5.96 -9.18 -7.92
C ASN A 103 5.35 -8.96 -6.53
N LEU A 104 4.02 -8.90 -6.43
CA LEU A 104 3.33 -8.80 -5.13
C LEU A 104 3.63 -10.01 -4.25
N ASN A 105 3.53 -11.22 -4.80
CA ASN A 105 3.89 -12.44 -4.08
C ASN A 105 5.35 -12.37 -3.59
N HIS A 106 6.28 -11.96 -4.46
CA HIS A 106 7.68 -11.83 -4.08
C HIS A 106 7.89 -10.82 -2.93
N ILE A 107 7.19 -9.67 -2.96
CA ILE A 107 7.23 -8.67 -1.87
C ILE A 107 6.76 -9.31 -0.57
N ILE A 108 5.64 -10.05 -0.58
CA ILE A 108 5.11 -10.74 0.59
C ILE A 108 6.10 -11.78 1.13
N GLN A 109 6.67 -12.64 0.26
CA GLN A 109 7.64 -13.64 0.66
C GLN A 109 8.92 -13.03 1.23
N TYR A 110 9.38 -11.91 0.63
CA TYR A 110 10.52 -11.17 1.18
C TYR A 110 10.21 -10.65 2.59
N LEU A 111 9.06 -10.04 2.82
CA LEU A 111 8.66 -9.56 4.14
C LEU A 111 8.57 -10.72 5.16
N LYS A 112 8.06 -11.87 4.74
CA LYS A 112 8.05 -13.10 5.58
C LYS A 112 9.46 -13.54 5.93
N SER A 113 10.40 -13.51 4.99
CA SER A 113 11.81 -13.85 5.25
C SER A 113 12.48 -12.87 6.22
N MET A 114 11.97 -11.64 6.34
CA MET A 114 12.42 -10.65 7.33
C MET A 114 11.72 -10.80 8.70
N GLY A 115 10.96 -11.87 8.91
CA GLY A 115 10.27 -12.15 10.19
C GLY A 115 8.93 -11.41 10.35
N ILE A 116 8.38 -10.84 9.27
CA ILE A 116 7.06 -10.19 9.29
C ILE A 116 6.04 -11.22 8.82
N CYS A 117 5.17 -11.67 9.72
CA CYS A 117 4.15 -12.66 9.39
C CYS A 117 3.01 -12.04 8.57
N GLU A 118 2.26 -12.88 7.85
CA GLU A 118 1.17 -12.50 6.97
C GLU A 118 0.09 -11.66 7.66
N GLU A 119 -0.19 -11.95 8.91
CA GLU A 119 -1.16 -11.21 9.72
C GLU A 119 -0.73 -9.76 9.99
N LYS A 120 0.53 -9.43 9.79
CA LYS A 120 1.06 -8.06 9.89
C LYS A 120 1.12 -7.33 8.54
N MET A 121 0.64 -7.94 7.47
CA MET A 121 0.63 -7.34 6.13
C MET A 121 -0.78 -6.95 5.71
N ILE A 122 -0.92 -5.76 5.14
CA ILE A 122 -2.15 -5.27 4.55
C ILE A 122 -1.84 -4.84 3.12
N MET A 123 -2.42 -5.55 2.16
CA MET A 123 -2.37 -5.16 0.77
C MET A 123 -3.47 -4.13 0.50
N ILE A 124 -3.19 -3.10 -0.30
CA ILE A 124 -4.21 -2.16 -0.79
C ILE A 124 -4.25 -2.24 -2.31
N THR A 125 -5.45 -2.44 -2.85
CA THR A 125 -5.63 -2.45 -4.31
C THR A 125 -5.40 -1.05 -4.89
N PRO A 126 -4.89 -0.91 -6.15
CA PRO A 126 -4.84 0.38 -6.81
C PRO A 126 -6.25 1.01 -6.84
N PRO A 127 -6.36 2.33 -6.61
CA PRO A 127 -7.65 3.01 -6.62
C PRO A 127 -8.19 3.11 -8.04
N PRO A 128 -9.51 3.30 -8.23
CA PRO A 128 -10.07 3.62 -9.52
C PRO A 128 -9.54 4.97 -10.02
N LEU A 129 -9.58 5.14 -11.33
CA LEU A 129 -9.12 6.32 -12.02
C LEU A 129 -10.31 7.08 -12.61
N ASP A 130 -10.40 8.38 -12.37
CA ASP A 130 -11.19 9.29 -13.19
C ASP A 130 -10.39 9.61 -14.46
N GLU A 131 -10.71 8.89 -15.54
CA GLU A 131 -10.04 9.02 -16.84
C GLU A 131 -10.12 10.44 -17.39
N SER A 132 -11.27 11.10 -17.23
CA SER A 132 -11.50 12.47 -17.73
C SER A 132 -10.57 13.47 -17.04
N SER A 133 -10.46 13.40 -15.73
CA SER A 133 -9.56 14.27 -14.96
C SER A 133 -8.10 13.94 -15.25
N TRP A 134 -7.76 12.66 -15.37
CA TRP A 134 -6.39 12.23 -15.66
C TRP A 134 -5.95 12.58 -17.08
N GLU A 135 -6.86 12.50 -18.07
CA GLU A 135 -6.58 12.92 -19.43
C GLU A 135 -6.21 14.42 -19.51
N LYS A 136 -6.95 15.28 -18.81
CA LYS A 136 -6.63 16.72 -18.71
C LYS A 136 -5.22 16.94 -18.13
N GLU A 137 -4.86 16.20 -17.08
CA GLU A 137 -3.52 16.26 -16.49
C GLU A 137 -2.44 15.78 -17.47
N CYS A 138 -2.70 14.72 -18.23
CA CYS A 138 -1.77 14.22 -19.24
C CYS A 138 -1.57 15.27 -20.35
N ILE A 139 -2.64 15.84 -20.88
CA ILE A 139 -2.60 16.88 -21.92
C ILE A 139 -1.82 18.11 -21.42
N ALA A 140 -2.09 18.58 -20.20
CA ALA A 140 -1.39 19.70 -19.59
C ALA A 140 0.14 19.47 -19.50
N LYS A 141 0.56 18.20 -19.41
CA LYS A 141 1.98 17.78 -19.37
C LYS A 141 2.54 17.38 -20.74
N GLY A 142 1.79 17.61 -21.84
CA GLY A 142 2.19 17.22 -23.20
C GLY A 142 2.23 15.71 -23.42
N LYS A 143 1.46 14.93 -22.64
CA LYS A 143 1.41 13.46 -22.69
C LYS A 143 0.05 12.99 -23.19
N LYS A 144 -0.01 11.72 -23.64
CA LYS A 144 -1.27 11.03 -23.91
C LYS A 144 -1.81 10.38 -22.65
N LEU A 145 -3.12 10.12 -22.62
CA LEU A 145 -3.75 9.29 -21.59
C LEU A 145 -3.04 7.93 -21.51
N ASP A 146 -2.45 7.64 -20.37
CA ASP A 146 -1.61 6.47 -20.18
C ASP A 146 -2.19 5.43 -19.20
N ARG A 147 -3.40 5.66 -18.72
CA ARG A 147 -4.12 4.75 -17.80
C ARG A 147 -5.58 4.67 -18.16
N CYS A 148 -6.18 3.50 -17.89
CA CYS A 148 -7.58 3.22 -18.14
C CYS A 148 -8.17 2.52 -16.91
N ASN A 149 -9.34 2.95 -16.46
CA ASN A 149 -9.98 2.43 -15.24
C ASN A 149 -10.31 0.94 -15.36
N SER A 150 -10.71 0.47 -16.53
CA SER A 150 -10.97 -0.95 -16.79
C SER A 150 -9.70 -1.81 -16.62
N VAL A 151 -8.54 -1.31 -17.07
CA VAL A 151 -7.26 -1.97 -16.88
C VAL A 151 -6.87 -1.95 -15.41
N THR A 152 -7.02 -0.82 -14.72
CA THR A 152 -6.71 -0.72 -13.27
C THR A 152 -7.53 -1.72 -12.44
N LYS A 153 -8.79 -1.99 -12.86
CA LYS A 153 -9.62 -3.03 -12.25
C LYS A 153 -8.96 -4.41 -12.26
N GLU A 154 -8.38 -4.82 -13.38
CA GLU A 154 -7.71 -6.12 -13.49
C GLU A 154 -6.54 -6.25 -12.49
N TYR A 155 -5.79 -5.16 -12.29
CA TYR A 155 -4.72 -5.11 -11.28
C TYR A 155 -5.26 -5.13 -9.85
N ALA A 156 -6.40 -4.50 -9.59
CA ALA A 156 -7.06 -4.58 -8.29
C ALA A 156 -7.50 -6.02 -7.98
N GLU A 157 -8.15 -6.68 -8.93
CA GLU A 157 -8.58 -8.08 -8.82
C GLU A 157 -7.37 -9.01 -8.61
N ALA A 158 -6.28 -8.81 -9.33
CA ALA A 158 -5.04 -9.57 -9.15
C ALA A 158 -4.43 -9.36 -7.76
N CYS A 159 -4.47 -8.13 -7.23
CA CYS A 159 -4.00 -7.84 -5.88
C CYS A 159 -4.82 -8.58 -4.82
N VAL A 160 -6.15 -8.56 -4.92
CA VAL A 160 -7.05 -9.29 -4.03
C VAL A 160 -6.74 -10.80 -4.07
N LYS A 161 -6.58 -11.36 -5.27
CA LYS A 161 -6.25 -12.78 -5.46
C LYS A 161 -4.95 -13.15 -4.76
N VAL A 162 -3.87 -12.41 -5.02
CA VAL A 162 -2.55 -12.69 -4.42
C VAL A 162 -2.60 -12.55 -2.90
N ALA A 163 -3.25 -11.51 -2.37
CA ALA A 163 -3.40 -11.32 -0.93
C ALA A 163 -4.11 -12.51 -0.27
N THR A 164 -5.21 -12.96 -0.87
CA THR A 164 -5.99 -14.12 -0.40
C THR A 164 -5.15 -15.40 -0.42
N GLU A 165 -4.45 -15.67 -1.52
CA GLU A 165 -3.60 -16.86 -1.68
C GLU A 165 -2.43 -16.86 -0.69
N CYS A 166 -1.90 -15.68 -0.34
CA CYS A 166 -0.79 -15.54 0.62
C CYS A 166 -1.23 -15.45 2.09
N GLY A 167 -2.54 -15.39 2.36
CA GLY A 167 -3.08 -15.26 3.72
C GLY A 167 -2.88 -13.87 4.35
N THR A 168 -2.61 -12.83 3.55
CA THR A 168 -2.51 -11.46 4.03
C THR A 168 -3.89 -10.79 4.01
N ASP A 169 -4.07 -9.73 4.82
CA ASP A 169 -5.26 -8.91 4.67
C ASP A 169 -5.20 -8.09 3.38
N VAL A 170 -6.38 -7.79 2.85
CA VAL A 170 -6.53 -6.89 1.71
C VAL A 170 -7.61 -5.84 1.98
N LEU A 171 -7.30 -4.60 1.64
CA LEU A 171 -8.27 -3.51 1.54
C LEU A 171 -8.54 -3.27 0.05
N ASP A 172 -9.69 -3.76 -0.42
CA ASP A 172 -10.11 -3.56 -1.81
C ASP A 172 -10.64 -2.13 -2.00
N LEU A 173 -9.69 -1.20 -2.10
CA LEU A 173 -9.96 0.21 -2.27
C LEU A 173 -10.68 0.49 -3.60
N TRP A 174 -10.36 -0.27 -4.67
CA TRP A 174 -11.00 -0.11 -5.97
C TRP A 174 -12.51 -0.31 -5.85
N THR A 175 -12.94 -1.41 -5.25
CA THR A 175 -14.37 -1.73 -5.05
C THR A 175 -15.03 -0.74 -4.09
N LEU A 176 -14.39 -0.40 -2.98
CA LEU A 176 -14.94 0.55 -2.00
C LEU A 176 -15.22 1.92 -2.63
N MET A 177 -14.34 2.40 -3.49
CA MET A 177 -14.51 3.69 -4.17
C MET A 177 -15.58 3.68 -5.28
N GLN A 178 -16.00 2.50 -5.76
CA GLN A 178 -17.14 2.40 -6.68
C GLN A 178 -18.49 2.57 -5.93
N ILE A 179 -18.56 2.17 -4.67
CA ILE A 179 -19.78 2.18 -3.85
C ILE A 179 -19.99 3.56 -3.23
N GLU A 180 -18.93 4.21 -2.78
CA GLU A 180 -18.96 5.53 -2.17
C GLU A 180 -18.48 6.59 -3.16
N ASN A 181 -19.13 7.78 -3.20
CA ASN A 181 -18.70 8.88 -4.07
C ASN A 181 -17.20 9.16 -3.89
N GLN A 182 -16.43 8.96 -4.94
CA GLN A 182 -14.98 8.76 -5.09
C GLN A 182 -14.05 9.60 -4.18
N CYS A 183 -14.38 10.84 -3.88
CA CYS A 183 -13.48 11.74 -3.13
C CYS A 183 -13.41 11.46 -1.62
N SER A 184 -14.47 10.99 -0.99
CA SER A 184 -14.50 10.78 0.47
C SER A 184 -13.69 9.55 0.90
N THR A 185 -13.55 8.55 0.07
CA THR A 185 -12.97 7.25 0.43
C THR A 185 -11.44 7.32 0.57
N ILE A 186 -10.72 8.09 -0.26
CA ILE A 186 -9.27 8.28 -0.07
C ILE A 186 -8.98 9.04 1.23
N TYR A 187 -9.78 10.06 1.56
CA TYR A 187 -9.67 10.75 2.86
C TYR A 187 -10.00 9.81 4.03
N ASN A 188 -10.92 8.88 3.85
CA ASN A 188 -11.31 7.89 4.85
C ASN A 188 -10.39 6.66 4.90
N LEU A 189 -9.45 6.49 3.95
CA LEU A 189 -8.52 5.36 3.90
C LEU A 189 -7.78 5.17 5.22
N GLY A 190 -7.38 6.27 5.86
CA GLY A 190 -6.76 6.25 7.19
C GLY A 190 -7.68 5.63 8.25
N THR A 191 -8.98 5.92 8.21
CA THR A 191 -9.98 5.35 9.13
C THR A 191 -10.19 3.87 8.87
N LEU A 192 -10.31 3.47 7.61
CA LEU A 192 -10.50 2.08 7.21
C LEU A 192 -9.32 1.21 7.65
N LEU A 193 -8.09 1.68 7.43
CA LEU A 193 -6.88 0.98 7.85
C LEU A 193 -6.77 0.87 9.38
N VAL A 194 -7.06 1.92 10.13
CA VAL A 194 -7.04 1.86 11.60
C VAL A 194 -8.09 0.90 12.13
N ASN A 195 -9.29 0.88 11.53
CA ASN A 195 -10.33 -0.09 11.90
C ASN A 195 -9.89 -1.53 11.62
N GLN A 196 -9.24 -1.78 10.48
CA GLN A 196 -8.71 -3.09 10.13
C GLN A 196 -7.59 -3.53 11.09
N LEU A 197 -6.69 -2.62 11.46
CA LEU A 197 -5.67 -2.86 12.49
C LEU A 197 -6.29 -3.15 13.87
N GLY A 198 -7.31 -2.38 14.28
CA GLY A 198 -7.99 -2.56 15.57
C GLY A 198 -8.81 -3.85 15.67
N GLN A 199 -9.33 -4.35 14.55
CA GLN A 199 -10.00 -5.67 14.53
C GLN A 199 -9.00 -6.82 14.75
N ARG A 200 -7.73 -6.64 14.38
CA ARG A 200 -6.65 -7.61 14.59
C ARG A 200 -6.24 -7.71 16.05
N GLU A 201 -6.16 -6.58 16.76
CA GLU A 201 -5.86 -6.59 18.21
C GLU A 201 -6.87 -7.42 19.01
N LYS A 202 -8.14 -7.43 18.55
CA LYS A 202 -9.21 -8.23 19.17
C LYS A 202 -9.16 -9.72 18.83
N LYS A 203 -8.47 -10.12 17.74
CA LYS A 203 -8.32 -11.52 17.31
C LYS A 203 -7.07 -12.21 17.90
N LEU A 204 -6.15 -11.46 18.48
CA LEU A 204 -5.00 -12.05 19.19
C LEU A 204 -5.47 -12.56 20.55
N PRO A 205 -5.19 -13.84 20.91
CA PRO A 205 -5.52 -14.36 22.25
C PRO A 205 -4.79 -13.52 23.30
N GLY A 206 -5.54 -13.10 24.33
CA GLY A 206 -5.20 -12.09 25.30
C GLY A 206 -3.74 -12.12 25.78
N ARG A 207 -3.10 -10.98 25.70
CA ARG A 207 -2.02 -10.64 26.64
C ARG A 207 -2.72 -10.19 27.92
N ALA A 208 -2.79 -11.13 28.89
CA ALA A 208 -3.05 -10.83 30.28
C ALA A 208 -1.87 -10.04 30.87
#